data_722e0adbc19986ec7a89692a5e4669d9
#
_entry.id   722e0adbc19986ec7a89692a5e4669d9
#
_cell.length_a   1.000
_cell.length_b   1.000
_cell.length_c   1.000
_cell.angle_alpha   90.00
_cell.angle_beta   90.00
_cell.angle_gamma   90.00
#
_symmetry.space_group_name_H-M   'P 1'
#
loop_
_entity.id
_entity.type
_entity.pdbx_description
1 polymer ?
#
loop_
_entity_poly.entity_id
_entity_poly.type
_entity_poly.pdbx_seq_one_letter_code
_entity_poly.pdbx_strand_id
1 'polypeptide(L)'
;MMKTIELEKEEIYCGNLLLVNKNYPLRDNNVKGLVPADVRFPNILMKRDVANVLQLIFEKISAGNSIVPVSGYRSLEEQTAIYDGSLKDNGEDFTRKYVALPNHSEHQTGLAIDLGLNEKEIDFIRPDFPYVGICNEFRKAAPDYGFIERYAKDKEEITGISHEPWHFRYVGYPHSKIMQENGFSLEEYTQFIKAYLEDKKYLFEQAHRAEIEIYYVPAKDDKTLIKIPENCVYQISGNNIDGFVVTICCLLYTSDAA
;
A
#
# COMPACT_ATOMS: atom_id res chain seq x y z
N MET A 1 -24.83 13.50 -14.60
CA MET A 1 -25.68 12.59 -13.80
C MET A 1 -24.82 11.93 -12.74
N MET A 2 -25.44 11.32 -11.72
CA MET A 2 -24.74 10.58 -10.63
C MET A 2 -25.11 9.11 -10.76
N LYS A 3 -24.13 8.22 -10.63
CA LYS A 3 -24.36 6.77 -10.44
C LYS A 3 -24.26 6.42 -8.96
N THR A 4 -25.00 5.41 -8.53
CA THR A 4 -24.93 4.89 -7.18
C THR A 4 -24.14 3.58 -7.20
N ILE A 5 -23.13 3.48 -6.33
CA ILE A 5 -22.37 2.25 -6.05
C ILE A 5 -22.92 1.69 -4.74
N GLU A 6 -23.28 0.42 -4.75
CA GLU A 6 -23.71 -0.31 -3.54
C GLU A 6 -22.53 -1.17 -3.08
N LEU A 7 -22.18 -1.09 -1.80
CA LEU A 7 -21.12 -1.86 -1.17
C LEU A 7 -21.67 -2.65 0.00
N GLU A 8 -21.36 -3.92 0.05
CA GLU A 8 -21.63 -4.77 1.21
C GLU A 8 -20.66 -4.42 2.36
N LYS A 9 -21.04 -4.72 3.60
CA LYS A 9 -20.21 -4.41 4.77
C LYS A 9 -18.84 -5.08 4.71
N GLU A 10 -18.77 -6.28 4.19
CA GLU A 10 -17.56 -7.10 4.06
C GLU A 10 -16.53 -6.49 3.09
N GLU A 11 -16.95 -5.60 2.20
CA GLU A 11 -16.04 -4.93 1.25
C GLU A 11 -15.10 -3.91 1.93
N ILE A 12 -15.32 -3.58 3.24
CA ILE A 12 -14.33 -2.84 4.02
C ILE A 12 -13.00 -3.59 4.13
N TYR A 13 -12.98 -4.91 3.86
CA TYR A 13 -11.80 -5.76 3.85
C TYR A 13 -11.15 -5.88 2.46
N CYS A 14 -11.57 -5.06 1.49
CA CYS A 14 -11.09 -5.08 0.11
C CYS A 14 -10.47 -3.73 -0.30
N GLY A 15 -9.43 -3.77 -1.13
CA GLY A 15 -8.83 -2.56 -1.71
C GLY A 15 -7.35 -2.36 -1.35
N ASN A 16 -6.83 -1.16 -1.61
CA ASN A 16 -5.40 -0.86 -1.46
C ASN A 16 -5.05 -0.17 -0.13
N LEU A 17 -6.05 0.45 0.53
CA LEU A 17 -5.87 1.20 1.78
C LEU A 17 -6.18 0.36 3.04
N LEU A 18 -6.16 -0.95 2.91
CA LEU A 18 -6.34 -1.84 4.05
C LEU A 18 -5.24 -1.61 5.08
N LEU A 19 -5.60 -1.18 6.28
CA LEU A 19 -4.68 -1.16 7.41
C LEU A 19 -4.57 -2.57 7.99
N VAL A 20 -3.42 -3.20 7.79
CA VAL A 20 -3.10 -4.52 8.36
C VAL A 20 -1.94 -4.35 9.33
N ASN A 21 -2.17 -4.65 10.59
CA ASN A 21 -1.17 -4.58 11.66
C ASN A 21 -1.61 -5.41 12.87
N LYS A 22 -0.91 -5.32 13.99
CA LYS A 22 -1.21 -6.09 15.22
C LYS A 22 -2.64 -5.93 15.74
N ASN A 23 -3.32 -4.81 15.43
CA ASN A 23 -4.68 -4.52 15.91
C ASN A 23 -5.75 -4.88 14.87
N TYR A 24 -5.39 -4.91 13.59
CA TYR A 24 -6.29 -5.10 12.46
C TYR A 24 -5.79 -6.24 11.58
N PRO A 25 -6.20 -7.47 11.88
CA PRO A 25 -5.82 -8.64 11.07
C PRO A 25 -6.47 -8.59 9.69
N LEU A 26 -5.81 -9.19 8.71
CA LEU A 26 -6.40 -9.47 7.41
C LEU A 26 -7.55 -10.47 7.59
N ARG A 27 -8.70 -10.16 7.01
CA ARG A 27 -9.92 -10.99 7.13
C ARG A 27 -10.13 -11.91 5.93
N ASP A 28 -9.65 -11.52 4.76
CA ASP A 28 -9.72 -12.34 3.54
C ASP A 28 -8.29 -12.64 3.05
N ASN A 29 -7.94 -13.93 3.08
CA ASN A 29 -6.66 -14.45 2.60
C ASN A 29 -6.72 -14.92 1.14
N ASN A 30 -7.84 -14.74 0.44
CA ASN A 30 -8.02 -15.20 -0.95
C ASN A 30 -7.55 -14.13 -1.95
N VAL A 31 -6.25 -13.93 -2.03
CA VAL A 31 -5.65 -12.95 -2.96
C VAL A 31 -5.64 -13.53 -4.37
N LYS A 32 -6.32 -12.86 -5.30
CA LYS A 32 -6.40 -13.23 -6.72
C LYS A 32 -5.47 -12.37 -7.57
N GLY A 33 -5.13 -12.90 -8.76
CA GLY A 33 -4.40 -12.15 -9.77
C GLY A 33 -2.94 -11.89 -9.41
N LEU A 34 -2.33 -12.78 -8.63
CA LEU A 34 -0.90 -12.75 -8.33
C LEU A 34 -0.07 -13.05 -9.59
N VAL A 35 0.98 -12.28 -9.77
CA VAL A 35 1.98 -12.45 -10.83
C VAL A 35 3.37 -12.19 -10.26
N PRO A 36 4.46 -12.62 -10.89
CA PRO A 36 5.81 -12.24 -10.49
C PRO A 36 5.97 -10.72 -10.40
N ALA A 37 6.54 -10.25 -9.32
CA ALA A 37 6.91 -8.84 -9.14
C ALA A 37 7.95 -8.40 -10.18
N ASP A 38 8.80 -9.34 -10.60
CA ASP A 38 9.78 -9.19 -11.66
C ASP A 38 9.94 -10.55 -12.36
N VAL A 39 9.96 -10.57 -13.68
CA VAL A 39 10.08 -11.81 -14.47
C VAL A 39 11.34 -12.62 -14.18
N ARG A 40 12.39 -11.95 -13.69
CA ARG A 40 13.65 -12.58 -13.25
C ARG A 40 13.50 -13.38 -11.95
N PHE A 41 12.46 -13.07 -11.15
CA PHE A 41 12.17 -13.65 -9.83
C PHE A 41 10.75 -14.24 -9.80
N PRO A 42 10.48 -15.32 -10.53
CA PRO A 42 9.12 -15.82 -10.78
C PRO A 42 8.38 -16.28 -9.53
N ASN A 43 9.09 -16.55 -8.43
CA ASN A 43 8.50 -17.00 -7.17
C ASN A 43 8.12 -15.86 -6.23
N ILE A 44 8.53 -14.61 -6.53
CA ILE A 44 8.20 -13.45 -5.71
C ILE A 44 6.99 -12.76 -6.33
N LEU A 45 5.84 -12.97 -5.71
CA LEU A 45 4.55 -12.60 -6.31
C LEU A 45 3.99 -11.31 -5.70
N MET A 46 3.23 -10.57 -6.51
CA MET A 46 2.42 -9.41 -6.12
C MET A 46 1.09 -9.42 -6.87
N LYS A 47 0.12 -8.59 -6.46
CA LYS A 47 -1.04 -8.29 -7.31
C LYS A 47 -0.56 -7.70 -8.64
N ARG A 48 -1.19 -8.12 -9.75
CA ARG A 48 -0.79 -7.76 -11.12
C ARG A 48 -0.61 -6.26 -11.32
N ASP A 49 -1.60 -5.47 -10.90
CA ASP A 49 -1.55 -4.01 -11.09
C ASP A 49 -0.39 -3.39 -10.30
N VAL A 50 -0.13 -3.91 -9.11
CA VAL A 50 0.96 -3.44 -8.24
C VAL A 50 2.32 -3.83 -8.81
N ALA A 51 2.47 -5.06 -9.34
CA ALA A 51 3.69 -5.49 -10.01
C ALA A 51 3.99 -4.63 -11.25
N ASN A 52 2.98 -4.32 -12.06
CA ASN A 52 3.13 -3.43 -13.21
C ASN A 52 3.62 -2.04 -12.80
N VAL A 53 3.05 -1.47 -11.74
CA VAL A 53 3.48 -0.15 -11.22
C VAL A 53 4.91 -0.20 -10.68
N LEU A 54 5.31 -1.29 -10.00
CA LEU A 54 6.69 -1.48 -9.54
C LEU A 54 7.68 -1.46 -10.71
N GLN A 55 7.36 -2.13 -11.82
CA GLN A 55 8.20 -2.12 -13.03
C GLN A 55 8.31 -0.71 -13.63
N LEU A 56 7.24 0.08 -13.63
CA LEU A 56 7.30 1.48 -14.09
C LEU A 56 8.27 2.33 -13.25
N ILE A 57 8.36 2.09 -11.93
CA ILE A 57 9.36 2.77 -11.09
C ILE A 57 10.76 2.33 -11.49
N PHE A 58 11.02 1.03 -11.65
CA PHE A 58 12.32 0.51 -12.05
C PHE A 58 12.77 1.07 -13.40
N GLU A 59 11.89 1.16 -14.37
CA GLU A 59 12.14 1.81 -15.66
C GLU A 59 12.45 3.30 -15.50
N LYS A 60 11.63 4.02 -14.73
CA LYS A 60 11.76 5.46 -14.48
C LYS A 60 13.12 5.84 -13.93
N ILE A 61 13.63 5.06 -12.98
CA ILE A 61 14.92 5.33 -12.33
C ILE A 61 16.10 4.61 -13.01
N SER A 62 15.83 3.88 -14.10
CA SER A 62 16.83 3.06 -14.80
C SER A 62 17.53 2.07 -13.86
N ALA A 63 16.77 1.41 -12.99
CA ALA A 63 17.29 0.50 -11.96
C ALA A 63 18.08 -0.67 -12.54
N GLY A 64 17.74 -1.15 -13.75
CA GLY A 64 18.36 -2.29 -14.39
C GLY A 64 18.32 -3.52 -13.48
N ASN A 65 19.49 -4.04 -13.14
CA ASN A 65 19.65 -5.18 -12.24
C ASN A 65 20.08 -4.77 -10.83
N SER A 66 20.12 -3.48 -10.50
CA SER A 66 20.68 -3.00 -9.23
C SER A 66 19.76 -3.25 -8.04
N ILE A 67 18.44 -3.23 -8.27
CA ILE A 67 17.43 -3.55 -7.25
C ILE A 67 16.77 -4.89 -7.62
N VAL A 68 16.57 -5.71 -6.59
CA VAL A 68 15.90 -7.01 -6.72
C VAL A 68 14.76 -7.12 -5.71
N PRO A 69 13.64 -7.76 -6.08
CA PRO A 69 12.63 -8.16 -5.12
C PRO A 69 13.18 -9.32 -4.26
N VAL A 70 12.98 -9.23 -2.95
CA VAL A 70 13.44 -10.22 -1.98
C VAL A 70 12.27 -11.02 -1.41
N SER A 71 11.15 -10.35 -1.08
CA SER A 71 9.95 -11.01 -0.58
C SER A 71 8.70 -10.26 -1.06
N GLY A 72 7.72 -10.99 -1.56
CA GLY A 72 6.44 -10.47 -2.02
C GLY A 72 5.26 -11.06 -1.25
N TYR A 73 4.23 -11.51 -1.96
CA TYR A 73 3.10 -12.20 -1.36
C TYR A 73 3.55 -13.43 -0.55
N ARG A 74 2.94 -13.60 0.62
CA ARG A 74 3.08 -14.77 1.48
C ARG A 74 1.69 -15.31 1.81
N SER A 75 1.50 -16.60 1.71
CA SER A 75 0.29 -17.26 2.21
C SER A 75 0.25 -17.23 3.75
N LEU A 76 -0.90 -17.58 4.33
CA LEU A 76 -1.01 -17.73 5.78
C LEU A 76 -0.07 -18.80 6.30
N GLU A 77 0.06 -19.92 5.58
CA GLU A 77 0.93 -21.03 5.93
C GLU A 77 2.40 -20.60 5.90
N GLU A 78 2.83 -19.88 4.87
CA GLU A 78 4.19 -19.35 4.76
C GLU A 78 4.48 -18.35 5.88
N GLN A 79 3.57 -17.41 6.15
CA GLN A 79 3.75 -16.45 7.23
C GLN A 79 3.82 -17.13 8.59
N THR A 80 3.03 -18.19 8.81
CA THR A 80 3.09 -18.99 10.05
C THR A 80 4.45 -19.69 10.19
N ALA A 81 4.93 -20.31 9.11
CA ALA A 81 6.22 -20.99 9.13
C ALA A 81 7.39 -19.99 9.39
N ILE A 82 7.33 -18.79 8.78
CA ILE A 82 8.34 -17.74 9.03
C ILE A 82 8.30 -17.27 10.49
N TYR A 83 7.11 -17.05 11.03
CA TYR A 83 6.94 -16.59 12.41
C TYR A 83 7.47 -17.63 13.41
N ASP A 84 7.07 -18.89 13.27
CA ASP A 84 7.49 -20.00 14.14
C ASP A 84 8.99 -20.28 14.01
N GLY A 85 9.54 -20.22 12.78
CA GLY A 85 10.96 -20.33 12.54
C GLY A 85 11.75 -19.20 13.20
N SER A 86 11.30 -17.96 13.07
CA SER A 86 11.95 -16.82 13.72
C SER A 86 11.90 -16.90 15.24
N LEU A 87 10.78 -17.35 15.82
CA LEU A 87 10.69 -17.58 17.27
C LEU A 87 11.74 -18.59 17.75
N LYS A 88 11.94 -19.65 16.99
CA LYS A 88 12.89 -20.71 17.32
C LYS A 88 14.35 -20.26 17.20
N ASP A 89 14.66 -19.53 16.09
CA ASP A 89 16.05 -19.23 15.72
C ASP A 89 16.54 -17.91 16.31
N ASN A 90 15.66 -16.93 16.51
CA ASN A 90 16.00 -15.57 16.94
C ASN A 90 15.38 -15.16 18.29
N GLY A 91 14.40 -15.94 18.78
CA GLY A 91 13.69 -15.64 20.02
C GLY A 91 12.56 -14.61 19.89
N GLU A 92 11.81 -14.44 20.98
CA GLU A 92 10.57 -13.67 20.99
C GLU A 92 10.78 -12.18 20.74
N ASP A 93 11.79 -11.56 21.35
CA ASP A 93 12.05 -10.13 21.25
C ASP A 93 12.40 -9.69 19.82
N PHE A 94 13.20 -10.49 19.11
CA PHE A 94 13.53 -10.25 17.71
C PHE A 94 12.29 -10.45 16.83
N THR A 95 11.60 -11.58 17.01
CA THR A 95 10.45 -11.92 16.18
C THR A 95 9.36 -10.86 16.26
N ARG A 96 9.03 -10.38 17.47
CA ARG A 96 8.04 -9.32 17.65
C ARG A 96 8.37 -8.01 16.94
N LYS A 97 9.66 -7.73 16.73
CA LYS A 97 10.13 -6.49 16.09
C LYS A 97 10.13 -6.54 14.58
N TYR A 98 10.38 -7.70 13.99
CA TYR A 98 10.65 -7.83 12.55
C TYR A 98 9.72 -8.81 11.82
N VAL A 99 8.91 -9.57 12.53
CA VAL A 99 8.03 -10.57 11.90
C VAL A 99 6.60 -10.38 12.40
N ALA A 100 5.72 -10.00 11.51
CA ALA A 100 4.31 -9.87 11.85
C ALA A 100 3.69 -11.23 12.19
N LEU A 101 2.72 -11.23 13.12
CA LEU A 101 1.90 -12.40 13.42
C LEU A 101 1.16 -12.90 12.16
N PRO A 102 0.86 -14.21 12.06
CA PRO A 102 -0.04 -14.73 11.02
C PRO A 102 -1.36 -13.95 10.98
N ASN A 103 -1.86 -13.65 9.79
CA ASN A 103 -2.96 -12.73 9.50
C ASN A 103 -2.71 -11.24 9.80
N HIS A 104 -1.54 -10.85 10.28
CA HIS A 104 -1.20 -9.45 10.57
C HIS A 104 -0.06 -8.92 9.69
N SER A 105 0.32 -9.68 8.66
CA SER A 105 1.36 -9.32 7.70
C SER A 105 0.76 -8.68 6.44
N GLU A 106 1.31 -7.53 6.03
CA GLU A 106 0.93 -6.86 4.77
C GLU A 106 1.30 -7.68 3.53
N HIS A 107 2.29 -8.57 3.62
CA HIS A 107 2.64 -9.50 2.53
C HIS A 107 1.48 -10.42 2.16
N GLN A 108 0.60 -10.77 3.09
CA GLN A 108 -0.60 -11.58 2.81
C GLN A 108 -1.64 -10.84 1.95
N THR A 109 -1.50 -9.54 1.74
CA THR A 109 -2.38 -8.75 0.85
C THR A 109 -1.97 -8.80 -0.61
N GLY A 110 -0.71 -9.17 -0.92
CA GLY A 110 -0.09 -9.01 -2.23
C GLY A 110 0.19 -7.55 -2.62
N LEU A 111 0.14 -6.63 -1.64
CA LEU A 111 0.39 -5.19 -1.82
C LEU A 111 1.75 -4.74 -1.26
N ALA A 112 2.48 -5.62 -0.56
CA ALA A 112 3.78 -5.33 0.01
C ALA A 112 4.90 -6.04 -0.74
N ILE A 113 6.08 -5.42 -0.74
CA ILE A 113 7.31 -5.94 -1.34
C ILE A 113 8.51 -5.52 -0.50
N ASP A 114 9.39 -6.48 -0.22
CA ASP A 114 10.73 -6.22 0.28
C ASP A 114 11.69 -6.16 -0.89
N LEU A 115 12.50 -5.11 -0.94
CA LEU A 115 13.48 -4.85 -1.98
C LEU A 115 14.89 -4.84 -1.39
N GLY A 116 15.86 -5.28 -2.18
CA GLY A 116 17.27 -5.25 -1.79
C GLY A 116 18.18 -4.82 -2.93
N LEU A 117 19.41 -4.48 -2.60
CA LEU A 117 20.47 -4.37 -3.58
C LEU A 117 20.81 -5.76 -4.15
N ASN A 118 21.14 -5.81 -5.43
CA ASN A 118 21.60 -7.04 -6.09
C ASN A 118 23.04 -7.35 -5.67
N GLU A 119 23.19 -8.07 -4.59
CA GLU A 119 24.47 -8.49 -4.01
C GLU A 119 24.63 -10.01 -4.07
N LYS A 120 25.85 -10.51 -3.81
CA LYS A 120 26.12 -11.96 -3.85
C LYS A 120 25.36 -12.74 -2.78
N GLU A 121 25.20 -12.14 -1.61
CA GLU A 121 24.46 -12.68 -0.48
C GLU A 121 23.44 -11.65 -0.05
N ILE A 122 22.18 -12.01 -0.08
CA ILE A 122 21.08 -11.14 0.31
C ILE A 122 20.48 -11.69 1.60
N ASP A 123 20.47 -10.87 2.67
CA ASP A 123 19.74 -11.21 3.89
C ASP A 123 18.24 -11.21 3.59
N PHE A 124 17.60 -12.34 3.76
CA PHE A 124 16.19 -12.53 3.42
C PHE A 124 15.23 -11.83 4.41
N ILE A 125 15.69 -11.58 5.65
CA ILE A 125 14.89 -10.92 6.69
C ILE A 125 15.16 -9.43 6.71
N ARG A 126 16.40 -9.00 6.47
CA ARG A 126 16.83 -7.60 6.51
C ARG A 126 17.71 -7.27 5.31
N PRO A 127 17.13 -7.25 4.10
CA PRO A 127 17.90 -6.94 2.90
C PRO A 127 18.46 -5.52 2.97
N ASP A 128 19.65 -5.32 2.41
CA ASP A 128 20.26 -3.99 2.35
C ASP A 128 19.53 -3.12 1.33
N PHE A 129 18.97 -2.02 1.82
CA PHE A 129 18.30 -1.01 0.99
C PHE A 129 18.60 0.40 1.52
N PRO A 130 19.82 0.91 1.29
CA PRO A 130 20.32 2.13 1.93
C PRO A 130 19.64 3.40 1.42
N TYR A 131 19.78 4.50 2.18
CA TYR A 131 19.25 5.83 1.82
C TYR A 131 20.18 6.60 0.87
N VAL A 132 20.92 5.90 0.01
CA VAL A 132 21.84 6.46 -0.99
C VAL A 132 21.69 5.77 -2.34
N GLY A 133 22.23 6.37 -3.39
CA GLY A 133 22.27 5.78 -4.73
C GLY A 133 20.89 5.40 -5.27
N ILE A 134 20.82 4.28 -5.98
CA ILE A 134 19.61 3.82 -6.68
C ILE A 134 18.46 3.52 -5.74
N CYS A 135 18.72 3.04 -4.52
CA CYS A 135 17.69 2.78 -3.50
C CYS A 135 17.03 4.09 -3.04
N ASN A 136 17.80 5.17 -2.93
CA ASN A 136 17.25 6.48 -2.61
C ASN A 136 16.44 7.08 -3.77
N GLU A 137 16.87 6.85 -5.02
CA GLU A 137 16.09 7.25 -6.19
C GLU A 137 14.75 6.49 -6.25
N PHE A 138 14.74 5.21 -5.89
CA PHE A 138 13.50 4.45 -5.73
C PHE A 138 12.57 5.07 -4.69
N ARG A 139 13.08 5.36 -3.47
CA ARG A 139 12.28 6.01 -2.40
C ARG A 139 11.66 7.33 -2.83
N LYS A 140 12.41 8.15 -3.56
CA LYS A 140 11.91 9.43 -4.06
C LYS A 140 10.81 9.26 -5.08
N ALA A 141 10.93 8.28 -5.97
CA ALA A 141 9.96 8.02 -7.02
C ALA A 141 8.71 7.28 -6.52
N ALA A 142 8.86 6.37 -5.56
CA ALA A 142 7.83 5.46 -5.09
C ALA A 142 6.48 6.12 -4.76
N PRO A 143 6.40 7.28 -4.08
CA PRO A 143 5.13 7.93 -3.76
C PRO A 143 4.37 8.46 -4.99
N ASP A 144 5.06 8.84 -6.05
CA ASP A 144 4.42 9.28 -7.29
C ASP A 144 3.76 8.11 -8.05
N TYR A 145 4.09 6.87 -7.65
CA TYR A 145 3.59 5.62 -8.21
C TYR A 145 2.73 4.81 -7.23
N GLY A 146 2.34 5.39 -6.10
CA GLY A 146 1.43 4.73 -5.17
C GLY A 146 2.09 3.88 -4.08
N PHE A 147 3.41 3.87 -3.94
CA PHE A 147 4.13 3.15 -2.88
C PHE A 147 4.60 4.07 -1.76
N ILE A 148 4.64 3.55 -0.55
CA ILE A 148 5.23 4.17 0.63
C ILE A 148 6.31 3.27 1.24
N GLU A 149 7.35 3.85 1.82
CA GLU A 149 8.18 3.17 2.81
C GLU A 149 7.33 3.01 4.08
N ARG A 150 7.04 1.78 4.43
CA ARG A 150 5.96 1.49 5.39
C ARG A 150 6.36 1.67 6.85
N TYR A 151 7.59 1.30 7.19
CA TYR A 151 8.09 1.25 8.55
C TYR A 151 9.29 2.20 8.74
N ALA A 152 9.00 3.50 8.67
CA ALA A 152 10.00 4.55 8.88
C ALA A 152 10.47 4.58 10.33
N LYS A 153 11.73 5.00 10.54
CA LYS A 153 12.42 4.94 11.85
C LYS A 153 11.69 5.72 12.96
N ASP A 154 11.06 6.83 12.62
CA ASP A 154 10.33 7.70 13.55
C ASP A 154 8.87 7.24 13.78
N LYS A 155 8.46 6.12 13.20
CA LYS A 155 7.09 5.59 13.27
C LYS A 155 6.96 4.26 14.00
N GLU A 156 8.03 3.72 14.58
CA GLU A 156 8.05 2.42 15.25
C GLU A 156 7.02 2.30 16.37
N GLU A 157 6.82 3.36 17.17
CA GLU A 157 5.82 3.36 18.24
C GLU A 157 4.37 3.28 17.71
N ILE A 158 4.12 3.85 16.53
CA ILE A 158 2.79 3.88 15.90
C ILE A 158 2.51 2.56 15.19
N THR A 159 3.47 2.08 14.39
CA THR A 159 3.30 0.88 13.56
C THR A 159 3.46 -0.40 14.37
N GLY A 160 4.27 -0.36 15.43
CA GLY A 160 4.64 -1.52 16.26
C GLY A 160 5.65 -2.45 15.59
N ILE A 161 6.23 -2.04 14.46
CA ILE A 161 7.30 -2.75 13.73
C ILE A 161 8.52 -1.84 13.73
N SER A 162 9.71 -2.42 13.88
CA SER A 162 10.97 -1.71 13.80
C SER A 162 11.22 -1.17 12.40
N HIS A 163 12.14 -0.22 12.28
CA HIS A 163 12.52 0.39 11.02
C HIS A 163 12.94 -0.65 9.96
N GLU A 164 12.26 -0.65 8.84
CA GLU A 164 12.49 -1.53 7.70
C GLU A 164 12.64 -0.72 6.41
N PRO A 165 13.85 -0.26 6.06
CA PRO A 165 14.09 0.58 4.88
C PRO A 165 13.84 -0.14 3.54
N TRP A 166 13.70 -1.46 3.56
CA TRP A 166 13.45 -2.33 2.42
C TRP A 166 11.97 -2.59 2.15
N HIS A 167 11.08 -2.37 3.15
CA HIS A 167 9.68 -2.74 3.07
C HIS A 167 8.82 -1.63 2.49
N PHE A 168 8.27 -1.86 1.30
CA PHE A 168 7.39 -0.93 0.59
C PHE A 168 5.98 -1.47 0.49
N ARG A 169 5.01 -0.59 0.74
CA ARG A 169 3.58 -0.91 0.67
C ARG A 169 2.91 -0.06 -0.41
N TYR A 170 2.18 -0.73 -1.31
CA TYR A 170 1.30 -0.06 -2.27
C TYR A 170 -0.02 0.34 -1.60
N VAL A 171 -0.33 1.61 -1.69
CA VAL A 171 -1.56 2.24 -1.18
C VAL A 171 -2.33 2.98 -2.28
N GLY A 172 -1.72 3.13 -3.46
CA GLY A 172 -2.25 3.86 -4.59
C GLY A 172 -1.98 5.36 -4.54
N TYR A 173 -1.93 5.98 -5.74
CA TYR A 173 -1.85 7.43 -5.89
C TYR A 173 -3.28 8.00 -5.86
N PRO A 174 -3.53 9.16 -5.22
CA PRO A 174 -2.57 10.09 -4.63
C PRO A 174 -2.27 9.84 -3.14
N HIS A 175 -2.79 8.79 -2.52
CA HIS A 175 -2.68 8.52 -1.09
C HIS A 175 -1.22 8.45 -0.64
N SER A 176 -0.37 7.75 -1.39
CA SER A 176 1.08 7.68 -1.15
C SER A 176 1.75 9.05 -1.13
N LYS A 177 1.35 9.93 -2.05
CA LYS A 177 1.89 11.29 -2.14
C LYS A 177 1.46 12.15 -0.95
N ILE A 178 0.19 12.07 -0.57
CA ILE A 178 -0.35 12.77 0.61
C ILE A 178 0.38 12.31 1.87
N MET A 179 0.59 10.98 2.02
CA MET A 179 1.35 10.44 3.15
C MET A 179 2.78 10.96 3.18
N GLN A 180 3.47 10.98 2.04
CA GLN A 180 4.83 11.49 1.93
C GLN A 180 4.92 12.98 2.32
N GLU A 181 4.04 13.81 1.76
CA GLU A 181 4.05 15.27 1.97
C GLU A 181 3.75 15.67 3.41
N ASN A 182 2.97 14.85 4.13
CA ASN A 182 2.59 15.11 5.53
C ASN A 182 3.39 14.27 6.53
N GLY A 183 4.29 13.39 6.09
CA GLY A 183 5.04 12.48 6.95
C GLY A 183 4.15 11.49 7.69
N PHE A 184 3.05 11.03 7.09
CA PHE A 184 2.12 10.09 7.71
C PHE A 184 2.54 8.63 7.50
N SER A 185 2.42 7.82 8.55
CA SER A 185 2.26 6.38 8.42
C SER A 185 0.87 6.03 7.88
N LEU A 186 0.62 4.78 7.48
CA LEU A 186 -0.71 4.33 7.05
C LEU A 186 -1.74 4.44 8.17
N GLU A 187 -1.34 4.23 9.43
CA GLU A 187 -2.17 4.41 10.62
C GLU A 187 -2.63 5.88 10.77
N GLU A 188 -1.69 6.81 10.68
CA GLU A 188 -1.98 8.24 10.78
C GLU A 188 -2.84 8.72 9.62
N TYR A 189 -2.54 8.28 8.40
CA TYR A 189 -3.33 8.60 7.23
C TYR A 189 -4.77 8.07 7.33
N THR A 190 -4.95 6.84 7.83
CA THR A 190 -6.28 6.26 8.03
C THR A 190 -7.12 7.09 9.01
N GLN A 191 -6.51 7.67 10.04
CA GLN A 191 -7.22 8.58 10.95
C GLN A 191 -7.44 9.96 10.31
N PHE A 192 -6.45 10.48 9.61
CA PHE A 192 -6.52 11.78 8.94
C PHE A 192 -7.69 11.85 7.95
N ILE A 193 -7.83 10.84 7.08
CA ILE A 193 -8.85 10.87 6.03
C ILE A 193 -10.28 10.78 6.56
N LYS A 194 -10.48 10.23 7.75
CA LYS A 194 -11.80 10.18 8.42
C LYS A 194 -12.38 11.56 8.78
N ALA A 195 -11.55 12.60 8.82
CA ALA A 195 -12.01 13.98 9.02
C ALA A 195 -12.68 14.60 7.77
N TYR A 196 -12.59 13.90 6.62
CA TYR A 196 -13.12 14.37 5.34
C TYR A 196 -14.27 13.45 4.90
N LEU A 197 -15.49 13.99 4.97
CA LEU A 197 -16.72 13.31 4.58
C LEU A 197 -17.20 13.81 3.21
N GLU A 198 -18.29 13.23 2.69
CA GLU A 198 -18.84 13.57 1.36
C GLU A 198 -19.16 15.07 1.20
N ASP A 199 -19.57 15.74 2.28
CA ASP A 199 -19.88 17.17 2.32
C ASP A 199 -18.65 18.08 2.53
N LYS A 200 -17.51 17.50 2.93
CA LYS A 200 -16.24 18.21 3.15
C LYS A 200 -15.08 17.35 2.71
N LYS A 201 -14.90 17.22 1.41
CA LYS A 201 -13.87 16.38 0.80
C LYS A 201 -12.46 16.97 0.97
N TYR A 202 -11.46 16.09 1.02
CA TYR A 202 -10.06 16.48 0.84
C TYR A 202 -9.82 16.69 -0.66
N LEU A 203 -9.25 17.85 -1.01
CA LEU A 203 -8.90 18.18 -2.39
C LEU A 203 -7.39 18.04 -2.55
N PHE A 204 -6.99 17.13 -3.44
CA PHE A 204 -5.60 16.98 -3.82
C PHE A 204 -5.40 17.61 -5.21
N GLU A 205 -4.60 18.68 -5.24
CA GLU A 205 -4.29 19.43 -6.45
C GLU A 205 -3.11 18.77 -7.18
N GLN A 206 -3.36 18.27 -8.37
CA GLN A 206 -2.30 17.84 -9.26
C GLN A 206 -1.99 18.95 -10.26
N ALA A 207 -0.69 19.30 -10.41
CA ALA A 207 -0.25 20.38 -11.30
C ALA A 207 -1.00 20.38 -12.65
N HIS A 208 -1.86 21.38 -12.85
CA HIS A 208 -2.48 21.86 -14.11
C HIS A 208 -3.57 21.03 -14.78
N ARG A 209 -4.02 19.83 -14.32
CA ARG A 209 -4.97 19.03 -15.15
C ARG A 209 -6.08 18.26 -14.46
N ALA A 210 -6.02 17.99 -13.17
CA ALA A 210 -7.07 17.27 -12.48
C ALA A 210 -7.14 17.64 -11.02
N GLU A 211 -8.34 17.80 -10.52
CA GLU A 211 -8.62 17.85 -9.10
C GLU A 211 -9.04 16.46 -8.65
N ILE A 212 -8.40 15.95 -7.61
CA ILE A 212 -8.75 14.65 -7.04
C ILE A 212 -9.44 14.90 -5.71
N GLU A 213 -10.69 14.50 -5.63
CA GLU A 213 -11.50 14.54 -4.42
C GLU A 213 -11.36 13.22 -3.64
N ILE A 214 -11.10 13.30 -2.35
CA ILE A 214 -10.99 12.13 -1.48
C ILE A 214 -11.87 12.33 -0.26
N TYR A 215 -12.64 11.30 0.11
CA TYR A 215 -13.46 11.34 1.32
C TYR A 215 -13.70 9.96 1.89
N TYR A 216 -14.00 9.94 3.17
CA TYR A 216 -14.31 8.74 3.93
C TYR A 216 -15.83 8.55 4.02
N VAL A 217 -16.27 7.30 3.91
CA VAL A 217 -17.66 6.89 4.12
C VAL A 217 -17.71 5.78 5.15
N PRO A 218 -18.33 6.01 6.34
CA PRO A 218 -18.54 4.94 7.31
C PRO A 218 -19.35 3.80 6.72
N ALA A 219 -18.95 2.56 6.97
CA ALA A 219 -19.73 1.40 6.55
C ALA A 219 -21.05 1.32 7.36
N LYS A 220 -22.12 0.94 6.69
CA LYS A 220 -23.42 0.65 7.32
C LYS A 220 -23.55 -0.84 7.58
N ASP A 221 -24.45 -1.20 8.51
CA ASP A 221 -24.70 -2.63 8.84
C ASP A 221 -25.35 -3.41 7.71
N ASP A 222 -26.07 -2.74 6.83
CA ASP A 222 -26.62 -3.29 5.58
C ASP A 222 -25.73 -2.86 4.43
N LYS A 223 -26.23 -2.13 3.46
CA LYS A 223 -25.49 -1.63 2.30
C LYS A 223 -25.08 -0.17 2.48
N THR A 224 -23.86 0.13 2.08
CA THR A 224 -23.36 1.49 1.97
C THR A 224 -23.54 1.98 0.54
N LEU A 225 -24.28 3.08 0.39
CA LEU A 225 -24.56 3.68 -0.92
C LEU A 225 -23.65 4.90 -1.12
N ILE A 226 -22.85 4.88 -2.18
CA ILE A 226 -21.93 5.95 -2.55
C ILE A 226 -22.35 6.54 -3.89
N LYS A 227 -22.53 7.86 -3.95
CA LYS A 227 -22.88 8.58 -5.18
C LYS A 227 -21.63 9.12 -5.87
N ILE A 228 -21.43 8.79 -7.13
CA ILE A 228 -20.26 9.17 -7.91
C ILE A 228 -20.71 9.81 -9.23
N PRO A 229 -20.08 10.91 -9.69
CA PRO A 229 -20.35 11.48 -11.00
C PRO A 229 -20.05 10.47 -12.12
N GLU A 230 -20.93 10.36 -13.12
CA GLU A 230 -20.81 9.33 -14.19
C GLU A 230 -19.56 9.49 -15.06
N ASN A 231 -19.08 10.71 -15.24
CA ASN A 231 -17.96 11.03 -16.13
C ASN A 231 -16.61 11.14 -15.43
N CYS A 232 -16.50 10.64 -14.17
CA CYS A 232 -15.26 10.66 -13.41
C CYS A 232 -14.67 9.25 -13.28
N VAL A 233 -13.36 9.17 -13.28
CA VAL A 233 -12.63 7.99 -12.85
C VAL A 233 -12.67 7.94 -11.33
N TYR A 234 -12.89 6.79 -10.74
CA TYR A 234 -12.95 6.66 -9.29
C TYR A 234 -12.32 5.35 -8.82
N GLN A 235 -11.90 5.36 -7.57
CA GLN A 235 -11.47 4.19 -6.82
C GLN A 235 -12.16 4.19 -5.45
N ILE A 236 -12.52 3.02 -4.98
CA ILE A 236 -13.05 2.82 -3.62
C ILE A 236 -12.20 1.74 -2.96
N SER A 237 -11.76 2.01 -1.74
CA SER A 237 -11.03 1.05 -0.92
C SER A 237 -11.65 0.97 0.46
N GLY A 238 -11.88 -0.23 0.94
CA GLY A 238 -12.06 -0.46 2.37
C GLY A 238 -10.79 -0.11 3.14
N ASN A 239 -10.94 0.16 4.44
CA ASN A 239 -9.83 0.49 5.33
C ASN A 239 -9.47 -0.65 6.32
N ASN A 240 -10.13 -1.80 6.22
CA ASN A 240 -10.01 -2.96 7.14
C ASN A 240 -10.50 -2.68 8.58
N ILE A 241 -11.19 -1.57 8.82
CA ILE A 241 -11.65 -1.13 10.16
C ILE A 241 -13.17 -0.94 10.17
N ASP A 242 -13.64 0.13 9.51
CA ASP A 242 -14.99 0.63 9.75
C ASP A 242 -15.60 1.39 8.54
N GLY A 243 -14.96 1.40 7.37
CA GLY A 243 -15.51 2.13 6.23
C GLY A 243 -14.66 2.13 4.99
N PHE A 244 -14.99 3.05 4.11
CA PHE A 244 -14.47 3.15 2.75
C PHE A 244 -13.80 4.51 2.51
N VAL A 245 -12.72 4.52 1.78
CA VAL A 245 -12.10 5.73 1.22
C VAL A 245 -12.45 5.79 -0.26
N VAL A 246 -13.08 6.87 -0.65
CA VAL A 246 -13.51 7.16 -2.03
C VAL A 246 -12.58 8.19 -2.63
N THR A 247 -12.03 7.89 -3.79
CA THR A 247 -11.15 8.78 -4.55
C THR A 247 -11.78 9.00 -5.90
N ILE A 248 -12.02 10.25 -6.26
CA ILE A 248 -12.65 10.66 -7.53
C ILE A 248 -11.70 11.59 -8.27
N CYS A 249 -11.38 11.25 -9.51
CA CYS A 249 -10.60 12.08 -10.41
C CYS A 249 -11.54 12.58 -11.52
N CYS A 250 -11.87 13.86 -11.49
CA CYS A 250 -12.61 14.51 -12.56
C CYS A 250 -11.65 15.28 -13.45
N LEU A 251 -11.62 14.93 -14.74
CA LEU A 251 -10.87 15.70 -15.72
C LEU A 251 -11.50 17.10 -15.82
N LEU A 252 -10.73 18.13 -15.53
CA LEU A 252 -11.14 19.49 -15.82
C LEU A 252 -11.15 19.65 -17.34
N TYR A 253 -12.32 19.66 -17.95
CA TYR A 253 -12.45 20.15 -19.32
C TYR A 253 -12.14 21.64 -19.30
N THR A 254 -10.91 22.01 -19.67
CA THR A 254 -10.65 23.40 -20.03
C THR A 254 -11.45 23.69 -21.30
N SER A 255 -12.44 24.54 -21.19
CA SER A 255 -13.23 25.10 -22.33
C SER A 255 -12.44 26.14 -23.12
N ASP A 256 -11.12 26.03 -23.19
CA ASP A 256 -10.27 26.94 -23.94
C ASP A 256 -9.74 26.24 -25.20
N ALA A 257 -10.66 26.07 -26.17
CA ALA A 257 -10.36 25.91 -27.57
C ALA A 257 -11.38 26.75 -28.34
N ALA A 258 -11.18 28.07 -28.39
CA ALA A 258 -11.81 28.98 -29.33
C ALA A 258 -10.73 29.81 -29.99
#